data_206af0aa1c9bba579753645ca1d14dd2
#
_entry.id   206af0aa1c9bba579753645ca1d14dd2
#
_cell.length_a   1.000
_cell.length_b   1.000
_cell.length_c   1.000
_cell.angle_alpha   90.00
_cell.angle_beta   90.00
_cell.angle_gamma   90.00
#
_symmetry.space_group_name_H-M   'P 1'
#
loop_
_entity.id
_entity.type
_entity.pdbx_description
1 polymer ?
#
loop_
_entity_poly.entity_id
_entity_poly.type
_entity_poly.pdbx_seq_one_letter_code
_entity_poly.pdbx_strand_id
1 'polypeptide(L)'
;MSFTESNTVEAYVRDLLAGPIKAIPANTAQEPQASYGPSPKGIGWRYAAPAEVPRQIQEVLVEPWLRESLIRLNPEIAAQPDRADEVLYKLRAIVLSVRSDGLIRANEEMTAWMRGERSMPFGHNNEHVPVRLIDLDDLAQNQYIVTQQYTYRAGPPNAGLIWCCW
;
A
#
# COMPACT_ATOMS: atom_id res chain seq x y z
N MET A 1 -21.48 12.50 22.49
CA MET A 1 -20.59 11.54 21.75
C MET A 1 -20.17 12.26 20.49
N SER A 2 -18.88 12.45 20.27
CA SER A 2 -18.36 13.03 19.03
C SER A 2 -18.17 11.90 18.05
N PHE A 3 -18.97 11.85 16.97
CA PHE A 3 -18.73 10.94 15.86
C PHE A 3 -17.57 11.53 15.04
N THR A 4 -16.47 10.79 14.95
CA THR A 4 -15.36 11.11 14.06
C THR A 4 -15.32 10.10 12.93
N GLU A 5 -14.80 10.49 11.76
CA GLU A 5 -14.66 9.60 10.61
C GLU A 5 -13.87 8.33 10.96
N SER A 6 -12.80 8.47 11.74
CA SER A 6 -11.98 7.34 12.20
C SER A 6 -12.74 6.36 13.12
N ASN A 7 -13.72 6.84 13.89
CA ASN A 7 -14.47 5.98 14.82
C ASN A 7 -15.64 5.23 14.17
N THR A 8 -16.05 5.63 12.98
CA THR A 8 -17.24 5.06 12.33
C THR A 8 -16.91 4.38 11.01
N VAL A 9 -16.51 5.15 10.00
CA VAL A 9 -16.31 4.62 8.63
C VAL A 9 -15.02 3.84 8.52
N GLU A 10 -13.90 4.40 8.96
CA GLU A 10 -12.58 3.72 8.87
C GLU A 10 -12.56 2.42 9.68
N ALA A 11 -13.10 2.44 10.90
CA ALA A 11 -13.18 1.24 11.75
C ALA A 11 -14.06 0.16 11.11
N TYR A 12 -15.21 0.54 10.55
CA TYR A 12 -16.08 -0.39 9.86
C TYR A 12 -15.42 -1.05 8.65
N VAL A 13 -14.79 -0.25 7.78
CA VAL A 13 -14.08 -0.76 6.58
C VAL A 13 -12.93 -1.67 6.97
N ARG A 14 -12.13 -1.28 7.96
CA ARG A 14 -11.06 -2.11 8.50
C ARG A 14 -11.56 -3.45 8.99
N ASP A 15 -12.63 -3.45 9.79
CA ASP A 15 -13.20 -4.68 10.38
C ASP A 15 -13.87 -5.56 9.32
N LEU A 16 -14.40 -4.95 8.25
CA LEU A 16 -14.91 -5.67 7.09
C LEU A 16 -13.79 -6.41 6.33
N LEU A 17 -12.62 -5.80 6.20
CA LEU A 17 -11.50 -6.35 5.46
C LEU A 17 -10.68 -7.36 6.31
N ALA A 18 -10.27 -6.97 7.50
CA ALA A 18 -9.36 -7.75 8.35
C ALA A 18 -10.06 -8.56 9.47
N GLY A 19 -11.35 -8.31 9.70
CA GLY A 19 -12.05 -8.82 10.87
C GLY A 19 -11.85 -7.92 12.11
N PRO A 20 -12.68 -8.12 13.15
CA PRO A 20 -12.60 -7.30 14.36
C PRO A 20 -11.25 -7.51 15.05
N ILE A 21 -10.53 -6.42 15.26
CA ILE A 21 -9.28 -6.45 16.01
C ILE A 21 -9.63 -6.77 17.45
N LYS A 22 -9.09 -7.88 17.99
CA LYS A 22 -9.18 -8.14 19.42
C LYS A 22 -8.59 -6.95 20.15
N ALA A 23 -9.43 -6.25 20.93
CA ALA A 23 -9.03 -5.06 21.66
C ALA A 23 -7.75 -5.34 22.45
N ILE A 24 -6.72 -4.54 22.21
CA ILE A 24 -5.56 -4.47 23.12
C ILE A 24 -6.13 -4.06 24.46
N PRO A 25 -5.79 -4.73 25.58
CA PRO A 25 -6.34 -4.39 26.90
C PRO A 25 -6.10 -2.91 27.18
N ALA A 26 -7.21 -2.16 27.23
CA ALA A 26 -7.21 -0.73 27.32
C ALA A 26 -6.72 -0.25 28.68
N ASN A 27 -5.61 0.49 28.68
CA ASN A 27 -5.31 1.45 29.73
C ASN A 27 -5.51 2.90 29.25
N THR A 28 -6.25 3.09 28.18
CA THR A 28 -6.68 4.36 27.63
C THR A 28 -8.19 4.34 27.53
N ALA A 29 -8.86 5.40 28.02
CA ALA A 29 -10.30 5.58 27.95
C ALA A 29 -10.79 5.42 26.51
N GLN A 30 -11.24 4.21 26.18
CA GLN A 30 -11.76 3.88 24.87
C GLN A 30 -13.25 4.23 24.88
N GLU A 31 -13.64 5.15 23.99
CA GLU A 31 -15.05 5.41 23.74
C GLU A 31 -15.74 4.08 23.30
N PRO A 32 -16.94 3.79 23.79
CA PRO A 32 -17.65 2.57 23.39
C PRO A 32 -17.87 2.58 21.89
N GLN A 33 -17.31 1.59 21.19
CA GLN A 33 -17.53 1.41 19.77
C GLN A 33 -19.01 1.14 19.52
N ALA A 34 -19.63 1.92 18.67
CA ALA A 34 -21.00 1.68 18.22
C ALA A 34 -21.01 0.35 17.46
N SER A 35 -21.67 -0.67 18.03
CA SER A 35 -21.84 -1.97 17.37
C SER A 35 -22.99 -1.85 16.36
N TYR A 36 -22.67 -1.78 15.08
CA TYR A 36 -23.62 -1.85 13.98
C TYR A 36 -23.79 -3.31 13.52
N GLY A 37 -24.65 -4.06 14.17
CA GLY A 37 -24.94 -5.44 13.78
C GLY A 37 -23.84 -6.46 14.18
N PRO A 38 -23.92 -7.71 13.67
CA PRO A 38 -22.92 -8.73 13.93
C PRO A 38 -21.57 -8.28 13.35
N SER A 39 -20.50 -8.42 14.15
CA SER A 39 -19.14 -8.07 13.74
C SER A 39 -18.78 -8.78 12.43
N PRO A 40 -18.29 -8.07 11.41
CA PRO A 40 -17.86 -8.69 10.16
C PRO A 40 -16.74 -9.70 10.42
N LYS A 41 -16.79 -10.85 9.73
CA LYS A 41 -15.79 -11.92 9.91
C LYS A 41 -14.43 -11.57 9.28
N GLY A 42 -14.38 -10.49 8.51
CA GLY A 42 -13.23 -10.15 7.68
C GLY A 42 -13.12 -11.03 6.43
N ILE A 43 -12.50 -10.52 5.39
CA ILE A 43 -12.23 -11.25 4.14
C ILE A 43 -10.77 -11.67 3.99
N GLY A 44 -10.04 -11.68 5.10
CA GLY A 44 -8.68 -12.22 5.16
C GLY A 44 -7.56 -11.22 4.92
N TRP A 45 -7.84 -9.92 4.91
CA TRP A 45 -6.79 -8.91 4.85
C TRP A 45 -6.04 -8.81 6.19
N ARG A 46 -4.76 -8.56 6.12
CA ARG A 46 -3.94 -8.30 7.31
C ARG A 46 -4.09 -6.84 7.73
N TYR A 47 -4.47 -6.60 8.97
CA TYR A 47 -4.39 -5.26 9.54
C TYR A 47 -2.95 -4.95 9.97
N ALA A 48 -2.46 -3.77 9.62
CA ALA A 48 -1.21 -3.21 10.13
C ALA A 48 -1.51 -1.86 10.79
N ALA A 49 -1.14 -1.71 12.06
CA ALA A 49 -1.29 -0.42 12.73
C ALA A 49 -0.42 0.65 12.04
N PRO A 50 -0.81 1.93 12.03
CA PRO A 50 -0.03 2.99 11.38
C PRO A 50 1.45 3.03 11.79
N ALA A 51 1.74 2.72 13.05
CA ALA A 51 3.11 2.66 13.57
C ALA A 51 3.92 1.43 13.10
N GLU A 52 3.24 0.39 12.59
CA GLU A 52 3.88 -0.83 12.09
C GLU A 52 4.18 -0.76 10.60
N VAL A 53 3.67 0.26 9.90
CA VAL A 53 3.92 0.44 8.47
C VAL A 53 5.35 0.94 8.27
N PRO A 54 6.25 0.16 7.63
CA PRO A 54 7.67 0.46 7.55
C PRO A 54 7.96 1.49 6.45
N ARG A 55 7.56 2.73 6.69
CA ARG A 55 7.80 3.87 5.78
C ARG A 55 8.00 5.17 6.55
N GLN A 56 8.59 6.16 5.89
CA GLN A 56 8.63 7.53 6.37
C GLN A 56 7.36 8.29 5.92
N ILE A 57 7.02 9.37 6.63
CA ILE A 57 5.81 10.17 6.34
C ILE A 57 5.84 10.84 4.95
N GLN A 58 7.02 10.97 4.35
CA GLN A 58 7.24 11.54 3.02
C GLN A 58 7.18 10.48 1.91
N GLU A 59 7.11 9.20 2.26
CA GLU A 59 7.05 8.11 1.31
C GLU A 59 5.62 7.74 0.98
N VAL A 60 5.30 7.69 -0.32
CA VAL A 60 3.99 7.23 -0.82
C VAL A 60 3.94 5.70 -0.86
N LEU A 61 5.06 5.07 -1.18
CA LEU A 61 5.17 3.62 -1.32
C LEU A 61 5.71 3.00 -0.04
N VAL A 62 5.17 1.86 0.37
CA VAL A 62 5.72 1.03 1.44
C VAL A 62 6.75 0.10 0.80
N GLU A 63 7.94 0.63 0.55
CA GLU A 63 8.98 -0.04 -0.24
C GLU A 63 9.42 -1.40 0.29
N PRO A 64 9.58 -1.64 1.61
CA PRO A 64 9.94 -2.96 2.10
C PRO A 64 8.93 -4.04 1.70
N TRP A 65 7.63 -3.77 1.83
CA TRP A 65 6.58 -4.72 1.46
C TRP A 65 6.47 -4.89 -0.05
N LEU A 66 6.65 -3.79 -0.79
CA LEU A 66 6.64 -3.83 -2.26
C LEU A 66 7.83 -4.63 -2.79
N ARG A 67 9.02 -4.48 -2.17
CA ARG A 67 10.22 -5.26 -2.51
C ARG A 67 10.00 -6.76 -2.31
N GLU A 68 9.42 -7.15 -1.17
CA GLU A 68 9.07 -8.54 -0.89
C GLU A 68 8.08 -9.10 -1.93
N SER A 69 7.07 -8.31 -2.30
CA SER A 69 6.08 -8.70 -3.31
C SER A 69 6.70 -8.84 -4.69
N LEU A 70 7.59 -7.92 -5.09
CA LEU A 70 8.32 -8.00 -6.35
C LEU A 70 9.16 -9.28 -6.46
N ILE A 71 9.89 -9.64 -5.40
CA ILE A 71 10.68 -10.87 -5.37
C ILE A 71 9.78 -12.10 -5.46
N ARG A 72 8.64 -12.10 -4.78
CA ARG A 72 7.72 -13.23 -4.73
C ARG A 72 6.99 -13.45 -6.06
N LEU A 73 6.54 -12.37 -6.71
CA LEU A 73 5.70 -12.43 -7.91
C LEU A 73 6.48 -12.57 -9.22
N ASN A 74 7.81 -12.34 -9.21
CA ASN A 74 8.62 -12.30 -10.41
C ASN A 74 9.84 -13.23 -10.29
N PRO A 75 9.87 -14.38 -11.00
CA PRO A 75 10.99 -15.33 -10.94
C PRO A 75 12.35 -14.72 -11.29
N GLU A 76 12.40 -13.80 -12.24
CA GLU A 76 13.62 -13.15 -12.70
C GLU A 76 14.18 -12.21 -11.62
N ILE A 77 13.30 -11.61 -10.78
CA ILE A 77 13.70 -10.80 -9.63
C ILE A 77 14.08 -11.72 -8.46
N ALA A 78 13.36 -12.84 -8.27
CA ALA A 78 13.72 -13.82 -7.25
C ALA A 78 15.14 -14.40 -7.46
N ALA A 79 15.54 -14.61 -8.73
CA ALA A 79 16.88 -15.07 -9.09
C ALA A 79 17.97 -14.00 -8.80
N GLN A 80 17.64 -12.72 -8.86
CA GLN A 80 18.53 -11.59 -8.58
C GLN A 80 17.77 -10.50 -7.81
N PRO A 81 17.69 -10.57 -6.46
CA PRO A 81 16.87 -9.68 -5.64
C PRO A 81 17.15 -8.18 -5.77
N ASP A 82 18.37 -7.80 -6.19
CA ASP A 82 18.73 -6.39 -6.42
C ASP A 82 17.94 -5.74 -7.55
N ARG A 83 17.38 -6.54 -8.48
CA ARG A 83 16.48 -6.06 -9.53
C ARG A 83 15.19 -5.44 -8.98
N ALA A 84 14.76 -5.83 -7.79
CA ALA A 84 13.63 -5.18 -7.13
C ALA A 84 13.92 -3.70 -6.87
N ASP A 85 15.15 -3.34 -6.53
CA ASP A 85 15.55 -1.96 -6.26
C ASP A 85 15.54 -1.10 -7.54
N GLU A 86 15.84 -1.71 -8.71
CA GLU A 86 15.69 -1.05 -10.01
C GLU A 86 14.22 -0.73 -10.32
N VAL A 87 13.31 -1.66 -10.03
CA VAL A 87 11.86 -1.43 -10.19
C VAL A 87 11.39 -0.33 -9.24
N LEU A 88 11.78 -0.40 -7.96
CA LEU A 88 11.45 0.63 -6.96
C LEU A 88 11.94 2.01 -7.39
N TYR A 89 13.14 2.09 -7.95
CA TYR A 89 13.67 3.34 -8.50
C TYR A 89 12.76 3.91 -9.60
N LYS A 90 12.28 3.06 -10.53
CA LYS A 90 11.32 3.49 -11.58
C LYS A 90 10.01 4.00 -10.99
N LEU A 91 9.44 3.28 -10.01
CA LEU A 91 8.18 3.69 -9.37
C LEU A 91 8.33 5.00 -8.59
N ARG A 92 9.45 5.22 -7.89
CA ARG A 92 9.75 6.51 -7.26
C ARG A 92 9.85 7.63 -8.29
N ALA A 93 10.50 7.38 -9.44
CA ALA A 93 10.61 8.38 -10.50
C ALA A 93 9.23 8.79 -11.02
N ILE A 94 8.26 7.86 -11.15
CA ILE A 94 6.88 8.16 -11.54
C ILE A 94 6.21 9.06 -10.49
N VAL A 95 6.34 8.75 -9.19
CA VAL A 95 5.77 9.58 -8.12
C VAL A 95 6.36 11.00 -8.15
N LEU A 96 7.66 11.13 -8.41
CA LEU A 96 8.34 12.43 -8.48
C LEU A 96 7.99 13.20 -9.74
N SER A 97 7.68 12.53 -10.86
CA SER A 97 7.35 13.15 -12.15
C SER A 97 6.03 13.92 -12.15
N VAL A 98 5.20 13.78 -11.11
CA VAL A 98 3.96 14.57 -10.94
C VAL A 98 4.25 16.08 -11.03
N ARG A 99 5.42 16.53 -10.59
CA ARG A 99 5.80 17.95 -10.61
C ARG A 99 6.15 18.45 -12.01
N SER A 100 6.74 17.62 -12.88
CA SER A 100 7.16 17.96 -14.23
C SER A 100 6.10 17.62 -15.27
N ASP A 101 5.51 16.42 -15.16
CA ASP A 101 4.67 15.83 -16.21
C ASP A 101 3.17 15.93 -15.90
N GLY A 102 2.84 16.30 -14.66
CA GLY A 102 1.47 16.41 -14.15
C GLY A 102 0.91 15.09 -13.61
N LEU A 103 -0.13 15.22 -12.80
CA LEU A 103 -0.74 14.10 -12.07
C LEU A 103 -1.37 13.05 -13.01
N ILE A 104 -2.01 13.49 -14.09
CA ILE A 104 -2.71 12.57 -15.01
C ILE A 104 -1.70 11.60 -15.64
N ARG A 105 -0.60 12.12 -16.17
CA ARG A 105 0.42 11.30 -16.82
C ARG A 105 1.13 10.36 -15.87
N ALA A 106 1.43 10.82 -14.65
CA ALA A 106 2.00 9.98 -13.62
C ALA A 106 1.04 8.85 -13.21
N ASN A 107 -0.27 9.12 -13.11
CA ASN A 107 -1.28 8.10 -12.81
C ASN A 107 -1.44 7.08 -13.95
N GLU A 108 -1.42 7.51 -15.20
CA GLU A 108 -1.45 6.62 -16.37
C GLU A 108 -0.26 5.66 -16.34
N GLU A 109 0.94 6.19 -16.11
CA GLU A 109 2.16 5.38 -16.04
C GLU A 109 2.14 4.41 -14.84
N MET A 110 1.73 4.87 -13.65
CA MET A 110 1.59 4.00 -12.48
C MET A 110 0.55 2.90 -12.72
N THR A 111 -0.57 3.23 -13.37
CA THR A 111 -1.61 2.25 -13.73
C THR A 111 -1.08 1.20 -14.69
N ALA A 112 -0.28 1.58 -15.67
CA ALA A 112 0.34 0.65 -16.60
C ALA A 112 1.28 -0.34 -15.88
N TRP A 113 2.06 0.14 -14.89
CA TRP A 113 2.86 -0.73 -14.03
C TRP A 113 1.99 -1.69 -13.20
N MET A 114 0.91 -1.20 -12.59
CA MET A 114 0.00 -2.03 -11.78
C MET A 114 -0.70 -3.13 -12.61
N ARG A 115 -0.94 -2.86 -13.90
CA ARG A 115 -1.52 -3.84 -14.84
C ARG A 115 -0.51 -4.83 -15.42
N GLY A 116 0.79 -4.70 -15.10
CA GLY A 116 1.84 -5.55 -15.68
C GLY A 116 2.15 -5.23 -17.15
N GLU A 117 1.77 -4.03 -17.63
CA GLU A 117 2.04 -3.58 -19.01
C GLU A 117 3.47 -3.05 -19.19
N ARG A 118 4.25 -3.00 -18.13
CA ARG A 118 5.65 -2.54 -18.17
C ARG A 118 6.60 -3.70 -17.99
N SER A 119 7.70 -3.64 -18.72
CA SER A 119 8.72 -4.67 -18.75
C SER A 119 10.10 -4.10 -18.39
N MET A 120 10.96 -4.98 -17.90
CA MET A 120 12.36 -4.69 -17.59
C MET A 120 13.28 -5.70 -18.27
N PRO A 121 14.54 -5.36 -18.56
CA PRO A 121 15.49 -6.23 -19.26
C PRO A 121 16.07 -7.30 -18.33
N PHE A 122 15.20 -8.10 -17.70
CA PHE A 122 15.56 -9.08 -16.69
C PHE A 122 15.61 -10.52 -17.22
N GLY A 123 15.20 -10.74 -18.45
CA GLY A 123 15.28 -12.03 -19.11
C GLY A 123 16.69 -12.40 -19.56
N HIS A 124 16.81 -13.56 -20.19
CA HIS A 124 18.08 -14.03 -20.77
C HIS A 124 18.58 -13.05 -21.85
N ASN A 125 19.87 -12.73 -21.85
CA ASN A 125 20.45 -11.74 -22.79
C ASN A 125 19.76 -10.36 -22.80
N ASN A 126 19.29 -9.88 -21.63
CA ASN A 126 18.57 -8.62 -21.49
C ASN A 126 17.21 -8.60 -22.23
N GLU A 127 16.60 -9.74 -22.45
CA GLU A 127 15.23 -9.81 -22.94
C GLU A 127 14.29 -9.07 -21.97
N HIS A 128 13.36 -8.27 -22.53
CA HIS A 128 12.37 -7.57 -21.74
C HIS A 128 11.27 -8.51 -21.28
N VAL A 129 11.11 -8.65 -19.97
CA VAL A 129 10.06 -9.44 -19.33
C VAL A 129 9.09 -8.54 -18.58
N PRO A 130 7.77 -8.80 -18.61
CA PRO A 130 6.80 -8.06 -17.83
C PRO A 130 7.10 -8.16 -16.34
N VAL A 131 6.93 -7.04 -15.61
CA VAL A 131 7.10 -6.99 -14.16
C VAL A 131 5.73 -6.92 -13.50
N ARG A 132 5.43 -7.87 -12.62
CA ARG A 132 4.17 -7.95 -11.88
C ARG A 132 4.32 -7.24 -10.54
N LEU A 133 3.53 -6.17 -10.34
CA LEU A 133 3.32 -5.57 -9.02
C LEU A 133 2.14 -6.23 -8.30
N ILE A 134 1.14 -6.65 -9.07
CA ILE A 134 -0.09 -7.32 -8.63
C ILE A 134 -0.28 -8.53 -9.53
N ASP A 135 -0.58 -9.68 -8.96
CA ASP A 135 -1.02 -10.83 -9.73
C ASP A 135 -2.53 -10.74 -9.93
N LEU A 136 -2.95 -10.45 -11.16
CA LEU A 136 -4.35 -10.34 -11.54
C LEU A 136 -4.94 -11.69 -12.01
N ASP A 137 -4.08 -12.65 -12.30
CA ASP A 137 -4.46 -14.01 -12.75
C ASP A 137 -4.75 -14.91 -11.54
N ASP A 138 -3.89 -14.87 -10.52
CA ASP A 138 -4.06 -15.58 -9.26
C ASP A 138 -4.04 -14.60 -8.07
N LEU A 139 -5.23 -14.14 -7.69
CA LEU A 139 -5.40 -13.18 -6.60
C LEU A 139 -4.88 -13.70 -5.25
N ALA A 140 -4.77 -15.03 -5.06
CA ALA A 140 -4.27 -15.62 -3.82
C ALA A 140 -2.76 -15.38 -3.61
N GLN A 141 -2.03 -15.07 -4.67
CA GLN A 141 -0.61 -14.72 -4.60
C GLN A 141 -0.37 -13.33 -4.02
N ASN A 142 -1.38 -12.47 -3.96
CA ASN A 142 -1.23 -11.13 -3.45
C ASN A 142 -1.27 -11.08 -1.92
N GLN A 143 -0.58 -10.10 -1.36
CA GLN A 143 -0.70 -9.76 0.06
C GLN A 143 -1.63 -8.55 0.21
N TYR A 144 -2.72 -8.76 0.91
CA TYR A 144 -3.70 -7.72 1.17
C TYR A 144 -3.48 -7.16 2.57
N ILE A 145 -3.19 -5.86 2.66
CA ILE A 145 -2.92 -5.18 3.93
C ILE A 145 -3.82 -3.95 4.00
N VAL A 146 -4.48 -3.78 5.14
CA VAL A 146 -5.25 -2.57 5.45
C VAL A 146 -4.61 -1.84 6.62
N THR A 147 -4.50 -0.53 6.51
CA THR A 147 -4.09 0.36 7.59
C THR A 147 -5.04 1.54 7.70
N GLN A 148 -5.05 2.21 8.84
CA GLN A 148 -5.84 3.41 9.08
C GLN A 148 -4.92 4.64 9.08
N GLN A 149 -5.49 5.83 8.81
CA GLN A 149 -4.79 7.11 8.97
C GLN A 149 -3.43 7.15 8.27
N TYR A 150 -3.41 6.73 7.00
CA TYR A 150 -2.21 6.76 6.18
C TYR A 150 -1.82 8.22 5.87
N THR A 151 -1.01 8.82 6.74
CA THR A 151 -0.63 10.23 6.63
C THR A 151 0.55 10.37 5.67
N TYR A 152 0.44 11.27 4.71
CA TYR A 152 1.52 11.65 3.79
C TYR A 152 1.82 13.15 3.93
N ARG A 153 3.09 13.53 3.93
CA ARG A 153 3.53 14.93 3.98
C ARG A 153 4.39 15.25 2.76
N ALA A 154 3.86 16.07 1.85
CA ALA A 154 4.63 16.59 0.72
C ALA A 154 5.46 17.82 1.14
N GLY A 155 6.77 17.78 0.89
CA GLY A 155 7.66 18.92 1.08
C GLY A 155 8.29 19.03 2.48
N PRO A 156 8.93 20.18 2.79
CA PRO A 156 9.63 20.40 4.06
C PRO A 156 8.67 20.36 5.24
N PRO A 157 9.17 20.20 6.50
CA PRO A 157 8.35 19.98 7.70
C PRO A 157 7.21 20.96 7.94
N ASN A 158 7.26 22.15 7.32
CA ASN A 158 6.27 23.21 7.44
C ASN A 158 5.24 23.26 6.29
N ALA A 159 5.32 22.38 5.30
CA ALA A 159 4.30 22.23 4.27
C ALA A 159 3.11 21.46 4.86
N GLY A 160 1.89 21.96 4.66
CA GLY A 160 0.68 21.42 5.27
C GLY A 160 0.46 19.91 5.05
N LEU A 161 -0.22 19.28 5.99
CA LEU A 161 -0.63 17.87 5.94
C LEU A 161 -1.63 17.66 4.81
N ILE A 162 -1.33 16.75 3.88
CA ILE A 162 -2.30 16.22 2.93
C ILE A 162 -2.76 14.88 3.49
N TRP A 163 -4.03 14.79 3.87
CA TRP A 163 -4.66 13.54 4.28
C TRP A 163 -4.98 12.72 3.04
N CYS A 164 -4.43 11.54 2.94
CA CYS A 164 -4.89 10.54 1.97
C CYS A 164 -5.50 9.39 2.75
N CYS A 165 -6.83 9.24 2.68
CA CYS A 165 -7.52 8.01 3.04
C CYS A 165 -7.54 7.11 1.79
N TRP A 166 -7.01 5.92 1.90
CA TRP A 166 -7.17 4.82 0.94
C TRP A 166 -7.93 3.67 1.59
#